data_c0b6540a74df654ef66033c270ac0739
#
_entry.id   c0b6540a74df654ef66033c270ac0739
#
_cell.length_a   1.000
_cell.length_b   1.000
_cell.length_c   1.000
_cell.angle_alpha   90.00
_cell.angle_beta   90.00
_cell.angle_gamma   90.00
#
_symmetry.space_group_name_H-M   'P 1'
#
loop_
_entity.id
_entity.type
_entity.pdbx_description
1 polymer ?
#
loop_
_entity_poly.entity_id
_entity_poly.type
_entity_poly.pdbx_seq_one_letter_code
_entity_poly.pdbx_strand_id
1 'polypeptide(L)'
;MGGGIAYALARKFPGLEKAYRVFIKENCAYEYSNDGWLTKEYKTGSMLGKIHLFKACDDLYIANVFGQNDVSSRSRQTSYDATVEAFEVMEKALQEEALKGLPLYFPYKMGCGLGGGNWQIYSAIINLYFPEATICQLPT
;
A
#
# COMPACT_ATOMS: atom_id res chain seq x y z
N MET A 1 8.85 -3.57 3.29
CA MET A 1 8.32 -4.63 2.39
C MET A 1 8.90 -5.99 2.77
N GLY A 2 8.44 -6.52 3.87
CA GLY A 2 9.04 -7.70 4.49
C GLY A 2 8.38 -9.04 4.23
N GLY A 3 7.22 -9.11 3.59
CA GLY A 3 6.53 -10.38 3.38
C GLY A 3 5.49 -10.32 2.28
N GLY A 4 4.96 -11.49 1.92
CA GLY A 4 3.90 -11.65 0.94
C GLY A 4 4.21 -11.10 -0.44
N ILE A 5 3.20 -10.54 -1.08
CA ILE A 5 3.32 -9.99 -2.44
C ILE A 5 4.27 -8.78 -2.47
N ALA A 6 4.29 -7.97 -1.41
CA ALA A 6 5.17 -6.81 -1.35
C ALA A 6 6.65 -7.22 -1.41
N TYR A 7 7.00 -8.28 -0.70
CA TYR A 7 8.37 -8.81 -0.74
C TYR A 7 8.73 -9.33 -2.13
N ALA A 8 7.83 -10.07 -2.75
CA ALA A 8 8.05 -10.61 -4.10
C ALA A 8 8.24 -9.49 -5.13
N LEU A 9 7.42 -8.43 -5.04
CA LEU A 9 7.54 -7.28 -5.93
C LEU A 9 8.84 -6.50 -5.69
N ALA A 10 9.23 -6.32 -4.43
CA ALA A 10 10.47 -5.63 -4.10
C ALA A 10 11.70 -6.35 -4.65
N ARG A 11 11.67 -7.68 -4.67
CA ARG A 11 12.74 -8.49 -5.26
C ARG A 11 12.75 -8.43 -6.79
N LYS A 12 11.58 -8.39 -7.39
CA LYS A 12 11.46 -8.37 -8.86
C LYS A 12 11.79 -7.01 -9.46
N PHE A 13 11.44 -5.93 -8.78
CA PHE A 13 11.60 -4.58 -9.30
C PHE A 13 12.63 -3.79 -8.47
N PRO A 14 13.90 -3.74 -8.90
CA PRO A 14 14.92 -2.97 -8.21
C PRO A 14 14.52 -1.50 -8.08
N GLY A 15 14.76 -0.95 -6.89
CA GLY A 15 14.42 0.44 -6.59
C GLY A 15 13.05 0.64 -5.98
N LEU A 16 12.15 -0.35 -6.04
CA LEU A 16 10.80 -0.22 -5.47
C LEU A 16 10.86 0.01 -3.96
N GLU A 17 11.60 -0.81 -3.23
CA GLU A 17 11.69 -0.69 -1.78
C GLU A 17 12.33 0.63 -1.35
N LYS A 18 13.40 1.06 -2.05
CA LYS A 18 14.04 2.33 -1.77
C LYS A 18 13.07 3.50 -1.98
N ALA A 19 12.36 3.50 -3.10
CA ALA A 19 11.37 4.55 -3.41
C ALA A 19 10.25 4.57 -2.37
N TYR A 20 9.79 3.42 -1.94
CA TYR A 20 8.79 3.28 -0.90
C TYR A 20 9.26 3.90 0.43
N ARG A 21 10.49 3.61 0.84
CA ARG A 21 11.06 4.18 2.07
C ARG A 21 11.24 5.69 2.00
N VAL A 22 11.68 6.20 0.85
CA VAL A 22 11.81 7.65 0.63
C VAL A 22 10.44 8.32 0.72
N PHE A 23 9.43 7.72 0.10
CA PHE A 23 8.07 8.25 0.16
C PHE A 23 7.56 8.34 1.60
N ILE A 24 7.81 7.33 2.42
CA ILE A 24 7.42 7.36 3.84
C ILE A 24 8.14 8.50 4.56
N LYS A 25 9.44 8.67 4.34
CA LYS A 25 10.21 9.74 4.99
C LYS A 25 9.72 11.13 4.59
N GLU A 26 9.31 11.30 3.36
CA GLU A 26 8.83 12.59 2.85
C GLU A 26 7.40 12.90 3.29
N ASN A 27 6.59 11.89 3.58
CA ASN A 27 5.15 12.05 3.81
C ASN A 27 4.70 11.72 5.23
N CYS A 28 5.60 11.27 6.09
CA CYS A 28 5.31 10.93 7.47
C CYS A 28 6.18 11.76 8.40
N ALA A 29 5.61 12.20 9.52
CA ALA A 29 6.39 12.90 10.53
C ALA A 29 7.25 11.93 11.32
N TYR A 30 8.48 12.35 11.60
CA TYR A 30 9.41 11.62 12.47
C TYR A 30 9.89 12.53 13.56
N GLU A 31 10.07 11.99 14.76
CA GLU A 31 10.71 12.67 15.86
C GLU A 31 11.95 11.91 16.28
N TYR A 32 12.88 12.65 16.89
CA TYR A 32 14.11 12.10 17.42
C TYR A 32 14.11 12.26 18.92
N SER A 33 14.38 11.19 19.64
CA SER A 33 14.62 11.29 21.07
C SER A 33 16.07 10.95 21.39
N ASN A 34 16.67 11.76 22.27
CA ASN A 34 18.00 11.50 22.80
C ASN A 34 17.84 10.83 24.16
N ASP A 35 18.38 9.62 24.27
CA ASP A 35 18.40 8.88 25.52
C ASP A 35 19.87 8.74 25.92
N GLY A 36 20.36 9.75 26.68
CA GLY A 36 21.79 9.87 27.01
C GLY A 36 22.61 10.18 25.76
N TRP A 37 23.34 9.20 25.23
CA TRP A 37 24.20 9.29 24.03
C TRP A 37 23.58 8.63 22.81
N LEU A 38 22.37 8.03 22.95
CA LEU A 38 21.66 7.40 21.84
C LEU A 38 20.56 8.32 21.33
N THR A 39 20.53 8.51 20.00
CA THR A 39 19.46 9.18 19.32
C THR A 39 18.59 8.13 18.65
N LYS A 40 17.30 8.14 18.95
CA LYS A 40 16.32 7.25 18.32
C LYS A 40 15.38 8.06 17.46
N GLU A 41 15.16 7.57 16.23
CA GLU A 41 14.15 8.10 15.33
C GLU A 41 12.89 7.25 15.47
N TYR A 42 11.74 7.89 15.63
CA TYR A 42 10.46 7.19 15.65
C TYR A 42 9.40 7.96 14.88
N LYS A 43 8.49 7.20 14.29
CA LYS A 43 7.43 7.74 13.45
C LYS A 43 6.30 8.30 14.31
N THR A 44 5.96 9.58 14.12
CA THR A 44 4.88 10.25 14.83
C THR A 44 3.65 10.50 14.01
N GLY A 45 3.79 10.47 12.67
CA GLY A 45 2.68 10.64 11.74
C GLY A 45 2.12 9.33 11.23
N SER A 46 1.08 9.42 10.44
CA SER A 46 0.44 8.25 9.82
C SER A 46 0.48 8.36 8.30
N MET A 47 0.72 7.22 7.66
CA MET A 47 0.64 7.08 6.21
C MET A 47 -0.74 6.64 5.74
N LEU A 48 -1.65 6.34 6.67
CA LEU A 48 -2.99 5.83 6.33
C LEU A 48 -3.71 6.74 5.33
N GLY A 49 -4.30 6.13 4.32
CA GLY A 49 -5.04 6.83 3.28
C GLY A 49 -4.20 7.36 2.14
N LYS A 50 -2.89 7.14 2.16
CA LYS A 50 -1.98 7.58 1.10
C LYS A 50 -1.70 6.48 0.08
N ILE A 51 -1.25 6.89 -1.09
CA ILE A 51 -0.83 6.01 -2.18
C ILE A 51 0.58 6.40 -2.61
N HIS A 52 1.44 5.42 -2.79
CA HIS A 52 2.73 5.60 -3.43
C HIS A 52 2.71 4.91 -4.77
N LEU A 53 2.92 5.66 -5.85
CA LEU A 53 3.01 5.11 -7.21
C LEU A 53 4.46 4.98 -7.62
N PHE A 54 4.84 3.78 -8.05
CA PHE A 54 6.16 3.47 -8.55
C PHE A 54 6.06 3.02 -10.01
N LYS A 55 6.74 3.73 -10.89
CA LYS A 55 6.81 3.36 -12.31
C LYS A 55 7.89 2.30 -12.51
N ALA A 56 7.47 1.05 -12.73
CA ALA A 56 8.39 -0.08 -12.92
C ALA A 56 8.93 -0.12 -14.36
N CYS A 57 8.08 0.20 -15.33
CA CYS A 57 8.45 0.37 -16.75
C CYS A 57 7.33 1.17 -17.44
N ASP A 58 7.42 1.38 -18.75
CA ASP A 58 6.52 2.29 -19.44
C ASP A 58 5.04 1.99 -19.24
N ASP A 59 4.66 0.71 -19.21
CA ASP A 59 3.26 0.32 -19.10
C ASP A 59 2.94 -0.40 -17.78
N LEU A 60 3.83 -0.32 -16.79
CA LEU A 60 3.63 -0.99 -15.52
C LEU A 60 3.93 -0.06 -14.34
N TYR A 61 2.92 0.13 -13.52
CA TYR A 61 3.02 0.89 -12.27
C TYR A 61 2.64 -0.01 -11.10
N ILE A 62 3.29 0.21 -9.97
CA ILE A 62 2.97 -0.47 -8.73
C ILE A 62 2.46 0.58 -7.76
N ALA A 63 1.24 0.37 -7.24
CA ALA A 63 0.64 1.26 -6.25
C ALA A 63 0.77 0.62 -4.86
N ASN A 64 1.47 1.30 -3.97
CA ASN A 64 1.51 0.93 -2.56
C ASN A 64 0.36 1.65 -1.85
N VAL A 65 -0.61 0.90 -1.37
CA VAL A 65 -1.80 1.41 -0.68
C VAL A 65 -1.54 1.37 0.82
N PHE A 66 -1.59 2.51 1.48
CA PHE A 66 -1.38 2.60 2.92
C PHE A 66 -2.71 2.45 3.65
N GLY A 67 -3.19 1.22 3.70
CA GLY A 67 -4.47 0.85 4.32
C GLY A 67 -4.34 0.14 5.67
N GLN A 68 -3.13 -0.01 6.20
CA GLN A 68 -2.91 -0.65 7.49
C GLN A 68 -1.78 0.02 8.27
N ASN A 69 -1.88 0.00 9.60
CA ASN A 69 -0.87 0.60 10.48
C ASN A 69 0.33 -0.30 10.69
N ASP A 70 0.09 -1.58 10.90
CA ASP A 70 1.11 -2.53 11.30
C ASP A 70 0.68 -3.93 10.91
N VAL A 71 1.54 -4.91 11.19
CA VAL A 71 1.29 -6.32 10.93
C VAL A 71 1.03 -7.01 12.25
N SER A 72 -0.21 -7.47 12.48
CA SER A 72 -0.60 -8.17 13.71
C SER A 72 -1.73 -9.15 13.42
N SER A 73 -1.60 -10.38 13.92
CA SER A 73 -2.66 -11.38 13.85
C SER A 73 -3.63 -11.29 15.03
N ARG A 74 -3.33 -10.48 16.05
CA ARG A 74 -4.16 -10.36 17.26
C ARG A 74 -5.29 -9.37 17.12
N SER A 75 -5.09 -8.32 16.30
CA SER A 75 -6.09 -7.31 16.05
C SER A 75 -6.00 -6.85 14.60
N ARG A 76 -7.11 -6.34 14.08
CA ARG A 76 -7.13 -5.82 12.72
C ARG A 76 -6.28 -4.54 12.65
N GLN A 77 -5.24 -4.57 11.82
CA GLN A 77 -4.43 -3.39 11.50
C GLN A 77 -4.91 -2.72 10.21
N THR A 78 -5.64 -3.43 9.37
CA THR A 78 -6.24 -2.88 8.16
C THR A 78 -7.35 -1.90 8.54
N SER A 79 -7.26 -0.69 8.00
CA SER A 79 -8.28 0.35 8.15
C SER A 79 -9.09 0.43 6.86
N TYR A 80 -10.38 0.17 6.94
CA TYR A 80 -11.26 0.29 5.77
C TYR A 80 -11.44 1.75 5.37
N ASP A 81 -11.51 2.66 6.33
CA ASP A 81 -11.61 4.09 6.04
C ASP A 81 -10.38 4.61 5.31
N ALA A 82 -9.19 4.21 5.76
CA ALA A 82 -7.94 4.58 5.09
C ALA A 82 -7.84 3.95 3.69
N THR A 83 -8.34 2.73 3.53
CA THR A 83 -8.40 2.08 2.22
C THR A 83 -9.29 2.85 1.26
N VAL A 84 -10.46 3.29 1.73
CA VAL A 84 -11.37 4.11 0.94
C VAL A 84 -10.71 5.43 0.55
N GLU A 85 -10.07 6.12 1.48
CA GLU A 85 -9.33 7.36 1.19
C GLU A 85 -8.25 7.14 0.13
N ALA A 86 -7.47 6.08 0.28
CA ALA A 86 -6.43 5.74 -0.68
C ALA A 86 -7.01 5.43 -2.06
N PHE A 87 -8.12 4.71 -2.12
CA PHE A 87 -8.78 4.39 -3.39
C PHE A 87 -9.37 5.63 -4.07
N GLU A 88 -9.84 6.62 -3.30
CA GLU A 88 -10.27 7.89 -3.86
C GLU A 88 -9.11 8.66 -4.49
N VAL A 89 -7.94 8.65 -3.83
CA VAL A 89 -6.72 9.23 -4.40
C VAL A 89 -6.33 8.50 -5.68
N MET A 90 -6.37 7.16 -5.66
CA MET A 90 -6.01 6.35 -6.82
C MET A 90 -6.98 6.55 -7.98
N GLU A 91 -8.27 6.67 -7.70
CA GLU A 91 -9.27 6.93 -8.72
C GLU A 91 -8.97 8.22 -9.49
N LYS A 92 -8.57 9.28 -8.77
CA LYS A 92 -8.15 10.53 -9.40
C LYS A 92 -6.85 10.37 -10.19
N ALA A 93 -5.86 9.64 -9.65
CA ALA A 93 -4.60 9.41 -10.32
C ALA A 93 -4.77 8.64 -11.64
N LEU A 94 -5.72 7.71 -11.69
CA LEU A 94 -6.01 6.92 -12.90
C LEU A 94 -6.61 7.76 -14.04
N GLN A 95 -7.04 8.98 -13.78
CA GLN A 95 -7.48 9.91 -14.82
C GLN A 95 -6.31 10.60 -15.52
N GLU A 96 -5.12 10.55 -14.96
CA GLU A 96 -3.94 11.15 -15.58
C GLU A 96 -3.53 10.38 -16.84
N GLU A 97 -2.98 11.09 -17.80
CA GLU A 97 -2.67 10.56 -19.13
C GLU A 97 -1.76 9.33 -19.08
N ALA A 98 -0.78 9.33 -18.20
CA ALA A 98 0.18 8.23 -18.08
C ALA A 98 -0.45 6.92 -17.58
N LEU A 99 -1.56 6.98 -16.84
CA LEU A 99 -2.21 5.83 -16.24
C LEU A 99 -3.52 5.46 -16.92
N LYS A 100 -4.06 6.36 -17.71
CA LYS A 100 -5.37 6.19 -18.33
C LYS A 100 -5.39 4.99 -19.26
N GLY A 101 -6.36 4.11 -19.06
CA GLY A 101 -6.52 2.93 -19.89
C GLY A 101 -5.72 1.72 -19.47
N LEU A 102 -4.82 1.84 -18.48
CA LEU A 102 -4.10 0.69 -17.99
C LEU A 102 -5.01 -0.22 -17.15
N PRO A 103 -4.93 -1.54 -17.35
CA PRO A 103 -5.71 -2.46 -16.53
C PRO A 103 -5.23 -2.46 -15.07
N LEU A 104 -6.16 -2.69 -14.15
CA LEU A 104 -5.91 -2.64 -12.71
C LEU A 104 -6.00 -4.04 -12.11
N TYR A 105 -4.99 -4.42 -11.33
CA TYR A 105 -4.88 -5.74 -10.70
C TYR A 105 -4.72 -5.59 -9.20
N PHE A 106 -5.45 -6.40 -8.44
CA PHE A 106 -5.34 -6.47 -6.99
C PHE A 106 -4.97 -7.89 -6.55
N PRO A 107 -4.10 -8.05 -5.56
CA PRO A 107 -3.85 -9.37 -4.99
C PRO A 107 -5.07 -9.90 -4.24
N TYR A 108 -5.36 -11.19 -4.40
CA TYR A 108 -6.40 -11.86 -3.63
C TYR A 108 -6.07 -11.78 -2.13
N LYS A 109 -7.08 -11.45 -1.33
CA LYS A 109 -6.97 -11.26 0.12
C LYS A 109 -6.00 -10.15 0.55
N MET A 110 -5.82 -9.14 -0.29
CA MET A 110 -5.07 -7.95 0.06
C MET A 110 -5.60 -7.35 1.37
N GLY A 111 -4.68 -7.08 2.31
CA GLY A 111 -5.02 -6.51 3.61
C GLY A 111 -5.67 -7.49 4.59
N CYS A 112 -5.86 -8.76 4.21
CA CYS A 112 -6.62 -9.74 5.00
C CYS A 112 -5.76 -10.84 5.62
N GLY A 113 -4.47 -10.86 5.36
CA GLY A 113 -3.52 -11.78 6.00
C GLY A 113 -3.13 -11.28 7.37
N LEU A 114 -1.87 -10.86 7.51
CA LEU A 114 -1.35 -10.31 8.76
C LEU A 114 -2.03 -8.99 9.15
N GLY A 115 -2.61 -8.27 8.18
CA GLY A 115 -3.39 -7.06 8.46
C GLY A 115 -4.72 -7.32 9.16
N GLY A 116 -5.23 -8.55 9.11
CA GLY A 116 -6.44 -8.96 9.83
C GLY A 116 -7.75 -8.46 9.23
N GLY A 117 -7.76 -7.95 8.01
CA GLY A 117 -8.98 -7.52 7.35
C GLY A 117 -9.86 -8.67 6.90
N ASN A 118 -11.13 -8.38 6.65
CA ASN A 118 -12.09 -9.32 6.10
C ASN A 118 -12.15 -9.14 4.58
N TRP A 119 -11.88 -10.23 3.85
CA TRP A 119 -11.84 -10.16 2.39
C TRP A 119 -13.18 -9.80 1.75
N GLN A 120 -14.29 -10.24 2.33
CA GLN A 120 -15.62 -9.88 1.80
C GLN A 120 -15.83 -8.37 1.85
N ILE A 121 -15.39 -7.72 2.92
CA ILE A 121 -15.48 -6.26 3.07
C ILE A 121 -14.48 -5.59 2.11
N TYR A 122 -13.24 -6.03 2.11
CA TYR A 122 -12.19 -5.44 1.29
C TYR A 122 -12.52 -5.56 -0.21
N SER A 123 -12.95 -6.73 -0.65
CA SER A 123 -13.32 -6.96 -2.05
C SER A 123 -14.55 -6.14 -2.47
N ALA A 124 -15.48 -5.91 -1.55
CA ALA A 124 -16.62 -5.04 -1.82
C ALA A 124 -16.17 -3.60 -2.05
N ILE A 125 -15.20 -3.12 -1.29
CA ILE A 125 -14.61 -1.78 -1.49
C ILE A 125 -13.93 -1.70 -2.86
N ILE A 126 -13.13 -2.71 -3.21
CA ILE A 126 -12.49 -2.76 -4.54
C ILE A 126 -13.55 -2.69 -5.63
N ASN A 127 -14.61 -3.49 -5.51
CA ASN A 127 -15.65 -3.54 -6.51
C ASN A 127 -16.43 -2.22 -6.63
N LEU A 128 -16.57 -1.51 -5.52
CA LEU A 128 -17.25 -0.21 -5.52
C LEU A 128 -16.47 0.84 -6.30
N TYR A 129 -15.16 0.90 -6.11
CA TYR A 129 -14.31 1.91 -6.76
C TYR A 129 -13.76 1.47 -8.11
N PHE A 130 -13.48 0.18 -8.27
CA PHE A 130 -12.83 -0.38 -9.44
C PHE A 130 -13.53 -1.66 -9.90
N PRO A 131 -14.76 -1.55 -10.41
CA PRO A 131 -15.54 -2.74 -10.76
C PRO A 131 -14.94 -3.58 -11.89
N GLU A 132 -14.05 -3.01 -12.69
CA GLU A 132 -13.39 -3.72 -13.80
C GLU A 132 -12.02 -4.27 -13.42
N ALA A 133 -11.60 -4.10 -12.17
CA ALA A 133 -10.31 -4.60 -11.71
C ALA A 133 -10.30 -6.14 -11.69
N THR A 134 -9.10 -6.69 -11.93
CA THR A 134 -8.87 -8.14 -11.87
C THR A 134 -8.25 -8.50 -10.53
N ILE A 135 -8.79 -9.51 -9.87
CA ILE A 135 -8.22 -10.06 -8.64
C ILE A 135 -7.29 -11.21 -9.02
N CYS A 136 -6.05 -11.13 -8.57
CA CYS A 136 -5.03 -12.12 -8.88
C CYS A 136 -4.76 -13.03 -7.69
N GLN A 137 -4.89 -14.33 -7.91
CA GLN A 137 -4.62 -15.34 -6.90
C GLN A 137 -3.54 -16.28 -7.42
N LEU A 138 -2.56 -16.58 -6.57
CA LEU A 138 -1.53 -17.56 -6.93
C LEU A 138 -2.14 -18.96 -7.00
N PRO A 139 -1.69 -19.78 -7.96
CA PRO A 139 -2.10 -21.19 -8.00
C PRO A 139 -1.65 -21.89 -6.72
N THR A 140 -2.49 -22.76 -6.22
CA THR A 140 -2.17 -23.60 -5.05
C THR A 140 -1.53 -24.92 -5.47
#